data_158ba2a398c93ac1f3e398a3b51cd169
#
_entry.id   158ba2a398c93ac1f3e398a3b51cd169
#
_cell.length_a   1.000
_cell.length_b   1.000
_cell.length_c   1.000
_cell.angle_alpha   90.00
_cell.angle_beta   90.00
_cell.angle_gamma   90.00
#
_symmetry.space_group_name_H-M   'P 1'
#
loop_
_entity.id
_entity.type
_entity.pdbx_description
1 polymer ?
#
loop_
_entity_poly.entity_id
_entity_poly.type
_entity_poly.pdbx_seq_one_letter_code
_entity_poly.pdbx_strand_id
1 'polypeptide(L)'
;MTGQTRSRLARSGRRAANGARQWFTRALGGVGPARVVVVLSAVGGLASADVATVGASASQLRESLQITNTDVGLLVAVSSLVGAMASVPFGMLADRARRISVLTVSVALWGVAMLWGATVTSFGLLLLSRLALGVVTGSAGPVVASLVGDYFPGGDRGRTYSFIGFGELVGAGIGFAVAGDIAVLSWRAAFASLAAPAFVLAWFVARLPEPVRGGTYFAATASVRGHGRAARDRSGVSSGPGPTDAQRLAIDQGVRPHPGLLKVDPGRMGIVQATRYILSVKTNIFLIASGALGYYFFAGVETFGIEFVKEHYRIDQALANLLMIVVGGGAVAGIAIGGPLGDHLLRRGKLHGRVLVAAVAAAATPVLFVPVLVSRSVLAALPYIVVAALALSAQNPPVDAARLDVMPAPLWGRAEGVRTLVRAGAQAVAPLLFGAVTDLLGGGHAGLLWTFAIMLLPLGASAYFLFRAVRTVPADVATAAVLARRAEWDGARAA
;
A
#
# COMPACT_ATOMS: atom_id res chain seq x y z
N MET A 1 -30.52 11.83 -31.32
CA MET A 1 -30.54 10.58 -30.54
C MET A 1 -31.84 10.52 -29.79
N THR A 2 -32.70 9.55 -30.13
CA THR A 2 -34.06 9.43 -29.60
C THR A 2 -34.06 9.03 -28.12
N GLY A 3 -35.07 9.45 -27.36
CA GLY A 3 -35.21 9.19 -25.92
C GLY A 3 -35.10 7.71 -25.51
N GLN A 4 -35.44 6.80 -26.42
CA GLN A 4 -35.34 5.35 -26.23
C GLN A 4 -33.87 4.86 -26.16
N THR A 5 -32.94 5.46 -26.92
CA THR A 5 -31.51 5.08 -26.88
C THR A 5 -30.86 5.51 -25.56
N ARG A 6 -31.21 6.69 -25.03
CA ARG A 6 -30.75 7.17 -23.72
C ARG A 6 -31.29 6.29 -22.57
N SER A 7 -32.52 5.85 -22.64
CA SER A 7 -33.10 4.97 -21.60
C SER A 7 -32.54 3.55 -21.61
N ARG A 8 -32.16 3.02 -22.78
CA ARG A 8 -31.49 1.71 -22.90
C ARG A 8 -30.05 1.77 -22.39
N LEU A 9 -29.29 2.82 -22.71
CA LEU A 9 -27.91 3.03 -22.18
C LEU A 9 -27.91 3.23 -20.66
N ALA A 10 -28.84 3.98 -20.11
CA ALA A 10 -28.99 4.15 -18.66
C ALA A 10 -29.38 2.84 -17.93
N ARG A 11 -30.24 1.98 -18.55
CA ARG A 11 -30.58 0.67 -17.98
C ARG A 11 -29.45 -0.33 -18.07
N SER A 12 -28.70 -0.35 -19.16
CA SER A 12 -27.50 -1.22 -19.29
C SER A 12 -26.39 -0.82 -18.32
N GLY A 13 -26.13 0.48 -18.15
CA GLY A 13 -25.19 1.00 -17.15
C GLY A 13 -25.58 0.64 -15.71
N ARG A 14 -26.85 0.78 -15.34
CA ARG A 14 -27.35 0.36 -14.01
C ARG A 14 -27.26 -1.14 -13.78
N ARG A 15 -27.50 -1.97 -14.79
CA ARG A 15 -27.32 -3.44 -14.69
C ARG A 15 -25.87 -3.82 -14.52
N ALA A 16 -24.97 -3.21 -15.28
CA ALA A 16 -23.52 -3.42 -15.14
C ALA A 16 -23.01 -2.99 -13.76
N ALA A 17 -23.41 -1.81 -13.27
CA ALA A 17 -23.05 -1.32 -11.94
C ALA A 17 -23.58 -2.23 -10.81
N ASN A 18 -24.82 -2.72 -10.93
CA ASN A 18 -25.38 -3.66 -9.95
C ASN A 18 -24.68 -5.03 -10.01
N GLY A 19 -24.32 -5.50 -11.20
CA GLY A 19 -23.54 -6.73 -11.39
C GLY A 19 -22.15 -6.61 -10.77
N ALA A 20 -21.44 -5.52 -11.03
CA ALA A 20 -20.12 -5.22 -10.45
C ALA A 20 -20.20 -5.12 -8.92
N ARG A 21 -21.20 -4.42 -8.38
CA ARG A 21 -21.45 -4.31 -6.93
C ARG A 21 -21.72 -5.68 -6.29
N GLN A 22 -22.54 -6.51 -6.92
CA GLN A 22 -22.84 -7.86 -6.43
C GLN A 22 -21.60 -8.77 -6.50
N TRP A 23 -20.84 -8.71 -7.58
CA TRP A 23 -19.59 -9.44 -7.69
C TRP A 23 -18.59 -9.01 -6.59
N PHE A 24 -18.39 -7.71 -6.41
CA PHE A 24 -17.50 -7.15 -5.40
C PHE A 24 -17.92 -7.55 -3.97
N THR A 25 -19.20 -7.44 -3.63
CA THR A 25 -19.68 -7.85 -2.32
C THR A 25 -19.57 -9.36 -2.09
N ARG A 26 -19.80 -10.19 -3.12
CA ARG A 26 -19.58 -11.64 -3.04
C ARG A 26 -18.10 -11.98 -2.89
N ALA A 27 -17.24 -11.31 -3.65
CA ALA A 27 -15.78 -11.51 -3.59
C ALA A 27 -15.20 -11.21 -2.21
N LEU A 28 -15.79 -10.29 -1.45
CA LEU A 28 -15.35 -9.89 -0.11
C LEU A 28 -16.13 -10.54 1.04
N GLY A 29 -17.02 -11.48 0.75
CA GLY A 29 -17.75 -12.21 1.80
C GLY A 29 -18.95 -11.44 2.37
N GLY A 30 -19.44 -10.41 1.70
CA GLY A 30 -20.67 -9.69 2.08
C GLY A 30 -20.54 -8.17 2.07
N VAL A 31 -21.66 -7.50 2.42
CA VAL A 31 -21.75 -6.03 2.41
C VAL A 31 -20.88 -5.39 3.50
N GLY A 32 -20.77 -6.02 4.68
CA GLY A 32 -19.97 -5.51 5.80
C GLY A 32 -18.48 -5.44 5.45
N PRO A 33 -17.83 -6.56 5.07
CA PRO A 33 -16.47 -6.56 4.60
C PRO A 33 -16.20 -5.61 3.45
N ALA A 34 -17.08 -5.60 2.45
CA ALA A 34 -16.98 -4.72 1.29
C ALA A 34 -16.97 -3.23 1.68
N ARG A 35 -17.82 -2.82 2.64
CA ARG A 35 -17.84 -1.45 3.16
C ARG A 35 -16.51 -1.06 3.81
N VAL A 36 -15.94 -1.94 4.64
CA VAL A 36 -14.65 -1.69 5.27
C VAL A 36 -13.55 -1.53 4.23
N VAL A 37 -13.47 -2.45 3.26
CA VAL A 37 -12.47 -2.38 2.18
C VAL A 37 -12.59 -1.08 1.39
N VAL A 38 -13.81 -0.66 0.99
CA VAL A 38 -14.02 0.59 0.26
C VAL A 38 -13.54 1.80 1.06
N VAL A 39 -13.85 1.86 2.36
CA VAL A 39 -13.42 2.98 3.20
C VAL A 39 -11.90 3.00 3.37
N LEU A 40 -11.26 1.85 3.64
CA LEU A 40 -9.80 1.77 3.78
C LEU A 40 -9.09 2.06 2.44
N SER A 41 -9.64 1.59 1.31
CA SER A 41 -9.15 1.92 -0.03
C SER A 41 -9.26 3.41 -0.34
N ALA A 42 -10.35 4.06 0.10
CA ALA A 42 -10.53 5.50 -0.06
C ALA A 42 -9.54 6.31 0.80
N VAL A 43 -9.15 5.82 2.00
CA VAL A 43 -8.09 6.45 2.81
C VAL A 43 -6.75 6.41 2.07
N GLY A 44 -6.35 5.26 1.52
CA GLY A 44 -5.16 5.14 0.68
C GLY A 44 -5.24 6.00 -0.58
N GLY A 45 -6.41 6.00 -1.23
CA GLY A 45 -6.68 6.82 -2.41
C GLY A 45 -6.56 8.32 -2.15
N LEU A 46 -7.04 8.81 -1.01
CA LEU A 46 -6.89 10.22 -0.61
C LEU A 46 -5.41 10.58 -0.40
N ALA A 47 -4.60 9.67 0.18
CA ALA A 47 -3.17 9.86 0.34
C ALA A 47 -2.46 10.02 -1.01
N SER A 48 -2.77 9.14 -1.95
CA SER A 48 -2.20 9.18 -3.29
C SER A 48 -2.66 10.41 -4.08
N ALA A 49 -3.94 10.82 -3.93
CA ALA A 49 -4.48 12.02 -4.55
C ALA A 49 -3.78 13.30 -4.07
N ASP A 50 -3.43 13.38 -2.78
CA ASP A 50 -2.69 14.53 -2.23
C ASP A 50 -1.31 14.70 -2.88
N VAL A 51 -0.53 13.62 -2.95
CA VAL A 51 0.79 13.65 -3.59
C VAL A 51 0.66 14.04 -5.06
N ALA A 52 -0.29 13.47 -5.79
CA ALA A 52 -0.56 13.79 -7.19
C ALA A 52 -0.96 15.25 -7.39
N THR A 53 -1.71 15.84 -6.44
CA THR A 53 -2.14 17.24 -6.51
C THR A 53 -0.97 18.21 -6.44
N VAL A 54 0.05 17.96 -5.61
CA VAL A 54 1.26 18.81 -5.56
C VAL A 54 1.96 18.79 -6.90
N GLY A 55 2.16 17.61 -7.50
CA GLY A 55 2.77 17.47 -8.81
C GLY A 55 1.97 18.15 -9.92
N ALA A 56 0.65 17.95 -9.94
CA ALA A 56 -0.25 18.56 -10.92
C ALA A 56 -0.32 20.09 -10.80
N SER A 57 -0.07 20.66 -9.60
CA SER A 57 -0.09 22.10 -9.33
C SER A 57 1.29 22.75 -9.40
N ALA A 58 2.34 22.03 -9.80
CA ALA A 58 3.73 22.48 -9.68
C ALA A 58 4.03 23.79 -10.44
N SER A 59 3.51 23.96 -11.65
CA SER A 59 3.70 25.20 -12.45
C SER A 59 3.06 26.40 -11.78
N GLN A 60 1.82 26.27 -11.33
CA GLN A 60 1.06 27.33 -10.66
C GLN A 60 1.66 27.72 -9.30
N LEU A 61 2.18 26.74 -8.56
CA LEU A 61 2.91 26.99 -7.31
C LEU A 61 4.17 27.80 -7.55
N ARG A 62 4.96 27.43 -8.58
CA ARG A 62 6.19 28.15 -8.94
C ARG A 62 5.91 29.60 -9.32
N GLU A 63 4.91 29.82 -10.17
CA GLU A 63 4.55 31.18 -10.61
C GLU A 63 4.01 32.03 -9.44
N SER A 64 3.11 31.49 -8.62
CA SER A 64 2.44 32.27 -7.59
C SER A 64 3.30 32.56 -6.36
N LEU A 65 4.20 31.65 -6.00
CA LEU A 65 5.07 31.75 -4.82
C LEU A 65 6.53 32.11 -5.18
N GLN A 66 6.85 32.26 -6.48
CA GLN A 66 8.20 32.53 -7.01
C GLN A 66 9.23 31.52 -6.49
N ILE A 67 8.87 30.22 -6.55
CA ILE A 67 9.70 29.11 -6.05
C ILE A 67 10.26 28.26 -7.20
N THR A 68 11.31 27.51 -6.89
CA THR A 68 12.01 26.63 -7.85
C THR A 68 11.36 25.24 -7.97
N ASN A 69 11.78 24.45 -8.94
CA ASN A 69 11.39 23.03 -9.03
C ASN A 69 11.89 22.25 -7.79
N THR A 70 13.07 22.59 -7.28
CA THR A 70 13.62 21.98 -6.07
C THR A 70 12.72 22.24 -4.86
N ASP A 71 12.14 23.44 -4.75
CA ASP A 71 11.23 23.78 -3.66
C ASP A 71 9.92 22.98 -3.75
N VAL A 72 9.39 22.77 -4.97
CA VAL A 72 8.22 21.91 -5.18
C VAL A 72 8.56 20.47 -4.78
N GLY A 73 9.72 19.98 -5.19
CA GLY A 73 10.22 18.65 -4.77
C GLY A 73 10.35 18.56 -3.23
N LEU A 74 10.81 19.61 -2.58
CA LEU A 74 10.96 19.70 -1.13
C LEU A 74 9.60 19.61 -0.42
N LEU A 75 8.54 20.20 -0.95
CA LEU A 75 7.18 20.10 -0.39
C LEU A 75 6.71 18.64 -0.33
N VAL A 76 6.97 17.84 -1.37
CA VAL A 76 6.62 16.41 -1.42
C VAL A 76 7.55 15.59 -0.52
N ALA A 77 8.86 15.82 -0.63
CA ALA A 77 9.87 15.06 0.10
C ALA A 77 9.70 15.22 1.62
N VAL A 78 9.46 16.45 2.08
CA VAL A 78 9.32 16.77 3.52
C VAL A 78 8.05 16.11 4.09
N SER A 79 6.90 16.21 3.42
CA SER A 79 5.68 15.57 3.90
C SER A 79 5.82 14.05 3.95
N SER A 80 6.44 13.46 2.93
CA SER A 80 6.67 12.00 2.86
C SER A 80 7.64 11.52 3.96
N LEU A 81 8.76 12.24 4.16
CA LEU A 81 9.76 11.89 5.18
C LEU A 81 9.19 12.03 6.59
N VAL A 82 8.52 13.13 6.88
CA VAL A 82 7.87 13.36 8.19
C VAL A 82 6.78 12.31 8.43
N GLY A 83 5.99 11.98 7.41
CA GLY A 83 4.99 10.91 7.47
C GLY A 83 5.61 9.56 7.80
N ALA A 84 6.74 9.25 7.16
CA ALA A 84 7.48 8.03 7.43
C ALA A 84 8.03 7.99 8.87
N MET A 85 8.60 9.08 9.36
CA MET A 85 9.06 9.18 10.75
C MET A 85 7.90 9.05 11.74
N ALA A 86 6.77 9.71 11.46
CA ALA A 86 5.56 9.66 12.28
C ALA A 86 4.90 8.27 12.28
N SER A 87 5.10 7.47 11.24
CA SER A 87 4.48 6.13 11.13
C SER A 87 4.91 5.18 12.26
N VAL A 88 6.11 5.33 12.83
CA VAL A 88 6.58 4.51 13.95
C VAL A 88 5.81 4.81 15.24
N PRO A 89 5.71 6.07 15.73
CA PRO A 89 4.89 6.37 16.91
C PRO A 89 3.40 6.12 16.68
N PHE A 90 2.87 6.37 15.47
CA PHE A 90 1.50 6.01 15.15
C PHE A 90 1.27 4.50 15.07
N GLY A 91 2.27 3.72 14.68
CA GLY A 91 2.25 2.26 14.79
C GLY A 91 2.05 1.80 16.23
N MET A 92 2.76 2.40 17.20
CA MET A 92 2.55 2.13 18.62
C MET A 92 1.16 2.57 19.11
N LEU A 93 0.69 3.72 18.65
CA LEU A 93 -0.63 4.22 18.99
C LEU A 93 -1.71 3.28 18.42
N ALA A 94 -1.56 2.79 17.21
CA ALA A 94 -2.45 1.79 16.59
C ALA A 94 -2.50 0.49 17.40
N ASP A 95 -1.39 0.09 18.01
CA ASP A 95 -1.31 -1.11 18.82
C ASP A 95 -1.93 -0.94 20.24
N ARG A 96 -2.16 0.28 20.71
CA ARG A 96 -2.63 0.57 22.08
C ARG A 96 -3.97 1.29 22.17
N ALA A 97 -4.31 2.13 21.18
CA ALA A 97 -5.53 2.94 21.14
C ALA A 97 -6.62 2.28 20.29
N ARG A 98 -7.83 2.87 20.30
CA ARG A 98 -8.92 2.51 19.36
C ARG A 98 -8.56 3.00 17.96
N ARG A 99 -8.32 2.06 17.04
CA ARG A 99 -7.78 2.32 15.72
C ARG A 99 -8.73 3.14 14.85
N ILE A 100 -10.02 2.88 14.95
CA ILE A 100 -11.05 3.67 14.23
C ILE A 100 -11.01 5.12 14.70
N SER A 101 -10.88 5.38 16.00
CA SER A 101 -10.78 6.77 16.51
C SER A 101 -9.51 7.46 16.02
N VAL A 102 -8.37 6.77 16.08
CA VAL A 102 -7.09 7.30 15.58
C VAL A 102 -7.20 7.66 14.10
N LEU A 103 -7.71 6.74 13.27
CA LEU A 103 -7.85 6.95 11.82
C LEU A 103 -8.84 8.08 11.52
N THR A 104 -9.97 8.15 12.24
CA THR A 104 -10.98 9.23 12.08
C THR A 104 -10.37 10.59 12.33
N VAL A 105 -9.69 10.77 13.48
CA VAL A 105 -9.06 12.03 13.86
C VAL A 105 -7.97 12.40 12.84
N SER A 106 -7.16 11.43 12.43
CA SER A 106 -6.11 11.66 11.45
C SER A 106 -6.67 12.11 10.10
N VAL A 107 -7.69 11.45 9.57
CA VAL A 107 -8.30 11.85 8.28
C VAL A 107 -9.00 13.21 8.38
N ALA A 108 -9.62 13.54 9.52
CA ALA A 108 -10.20 14.86 9.76
C ALA A 108 -9.13 15.97 9.82
N LEU A 109 -8.04 15.73 10.57
CA LEU A 109 -6.90 16.65 10.64
C LEU A 109 -6.21 16.81 9.28
N TRP A 110 -6.21 15.78 8.46
CA TRP A 110 -5.76 15.86 7.08
C TRP A 110 -6.57 16.89 6.28
N GLY A 111 -7.92 16.82 6.35
CA GLY A 111 -8.78 17.82 5.73
C GLY A 111 -8.49 19.24 6.22
N VAL A 112 -8.24 19.43 7.54
CA VAL A 112 -7.84 20.72 8.11
C VAL A 112 -6.49 21.20 7.54
N ALA A 113 -5.49 20.32 7.44
CA ALA A 113 -4.18 20.65 6.89
C ALA A 113 -4.26 21.04 5.40
N MET A 114 -5.15 20.41 4.61
CA MET A 114 -5.43 20.79 3.23
C MET A 114 -6.01 22.19 3.13
N LEU A 115 -7.01 22.52 3.96
CA LEU A 115 -7.57 23.88 4.02
C LEU A 115 -6.53 24.90 4.45
N TRP A 116 -5.72 24.58 5.44
CA TRP A 116 -4.63 25.45 5.86
C TRP A 116 -3.65 25.71 4.71
N GLY A 117 -3.19 24.66 4.02
CA GLY A 117 -2.32 24.79 2.84
C GLY A 117 -2.93 25.62 1.72
N ALA A 118 -4.25 25.62 1.56
CA ALA A 118 -4.95 26.45 0.57
C ALA A 118 -5.00 27.96 0.92
N THR A 119 -4.81 28.34 2.19
CA THR A 119 -4.90 29.72 2.64
C THR A 119 -3.54 30.42 2.78
N VAL A 120 -2.43 29.71 2.64
CA VAL A 120 -1.09 30.24 2.85
C VAL A 120 -0.66 31.20 1.73
N THR A 121 0.17 32.17 2.08
CA THR A 121 0.65 33.22 1.17
C THR A 121 2.14 33.18 0.91
N SER A 122 2.89 32.30 1.63
CA SER A 122 4.33 32.16 1.47
C SER A 122 4.76 30.70 1.39
N PHE A 123 5.91 30.43 0.77
CA PHE A 123 6.51 29.10 0.70
C PHE A 123 6.74 28.49 2.09
N GLY A 124 7.26 29.30 3.05
CA GLY A 124 7.53 28.80 4.40
C GLY A 124 6.27 28.32 5.13
N LEU A 125 5.15 29.05 5.00
CA LEU A 125 3.87 28.63 5.55
C LEU A 125 3.31 27.40 4.84
N LEU A 126 3.49 27.30 3.51
CA LEU A 126 3.10 26.11 2.76
C LEU A 126 3.92 24.90 3.21
N LEU A 127 5.24 25.05 3.36
CA LEU A 127 6.12 24.00 3.85
C LEU A 127 5.72 23.54 5.26
N LEU A 128 5.38 24.48 6.15
CA LEU A 128 4.89 24.15 7.49
C LEU A 128 3.56 23.38 7.45
N SER A 129 2.64 23.73 6.56
CA SER A 129 1.40 22.99 6.36
C SER A 129 1.67 21.55 5.84
N ARG A 130 2.69 21.37 4.99
CA ARG A 130 3.12 20.05 4.50
C ARG A 130 3.78 19.21 5.58
N LEU A 131 4.56 19.83 6.48
CA LEU A 131 5.10 19.17 7.67
C LEU A 131 3.97 18.63 8.58
N ALA A 132 2.99 19.48 8.90
CA ALA A 132 1.83 19.08 9.71
C ALA A 132 1.04 17.95 9.03
N LEU A 133 0.82 18.06 7.71
CA LEU A 133 0.18 17.04 6.92
C LEU A 133 0.95 15.70 6.98
N GLY A 134 2.27 15.74 6.81
CA GLY A 134 3.13 14.56 6.90
C GLY A 134 2.95 13.81 8.21
N VAL A 135 2.93 14.52 9.35
CA VAL A 135 2.67 13.89 10.67
C VAL A 135 1.34 13.12 10.65
N VAL A 136 0.30 13.72 10.13
CA VAL A 136 -1.05 13.15 10.13
C VAL A 136 -1.16 11.95 9.18
N THR A 137 -0.62 12.06 7.97
CA THR A 137 -0.68 11.00 6.96
C THR A 137 0.13 9.76 7.36
N GLY A 138 1.18 9.94 8.18
CA GLY A 138 1.97 8.85 8.73
C GLY A 138 1.19 7.83 9.56
N SER A 139 -0.02 8.18 10.02
CA SER A 139 -0.88 7.26 10.77
C SER A 139 -1.58 6.21 9.89
N ALA A 140 -1.86 6.52 8.62
CA ALA A 140 -2.75 5.73 7.77
C ALA A 140 -2.23 4.30 7.56
N GLY A 141 -0.97 4.15 7.14
CA GLY A 141 -0.36 2.83 6.89
C GLY A 141 -0.43 1.89 8.08
N PRO A 142 0.13 2.25 9.26
CA PRO A 142 0.12 1.39 10.43
C PRO A 142 -1.28 1.04 10.93
N VAL A 143 -2.21 2.01 10.94
CA VAL A 143 -3.58 1.78 11.41
C VAL A 143 -4.34 0.89 10.44
N VAL A 144 -4.24 1.12 9.12
CA VAL A 144 -4.86 0.29 8.10
C VAL A 144 -4.32 -1.14 8.15
N ALA A 145 -3.00 -1.33 8.31
CA ALA A 145 -2.39 -2.66 8.44
C ALA A 145 -2.93 -3.43 9.64
N SER A 146 -3.02 -2.77 10.80
CA SER A 146 -3.60 -3.37 12.01
C SER A 146 -5.09 -3.71 11.83
N LEU A 147 -5.89 -2.83 11.20
CA LEU A 147 -7.29 -3.06 10.92
C LEU A 147 -7.52 -4.23 9.95
N VAL A 148 -6.75 -4.30 8.86
CA VAL A 148 -6.83 -5.41 7.88
C VAL A 148 -6.53 -6.75 8.57
N GLY A 149 -5.51 -6.78 9.45
CA GLY A 149 -5.17 -7.95 10.22
C GLY A 149 -6.31 -8.48 11.09
N ASP A 150 -7.09 -7.57 11.68
CA ASP A 150 -8.17 -7.93 12.61
C ASP A 150 -9.54 -8.10 11.97
N TYR A 151 -9.83 -7.38 10.87
CA TYR A 151 -11.09 -7.55 10.15
C TYR A 151 -11.16 -8.83 9.32
N PHE A 152 -10.05 -9.20 8.66
CA PHE A 152 -10.05 -10.23 7.62
C PHE A 152 -9.23 -11.46 8.01
N PRO A 153 -9.77 -12.67 7.72
CA PRO A 153 -9.02 -13.90 7.91
C PRO A 153 -7.77 -13.91 7.03
N GLY A 154 -6.76 -14.66 7.46
CA GLY A 154 -5.46 -14.73 6.81
C GLY A 154 -5.55 -15.03 5.31
N GLY A 155 -6.43 -15.96 4.92
CA GLY A 155 -6.63 -16.37 3.52
C GLY A 155 -7.20 -15.31 2.59
N ASP A 156 -7.73 -14.19 3.10
CA ASP A 156 -8.34 -13.11 2.29
C ASP A 156 -7.56 -11.79 2.34
N ARG A 157 -6.49 -11.71 3.13
CA ARG A 157 -5.72 -10.47 3.32
C ARG A 157 -5.05 -9.98 2.04
N GLY A 158 -4.51 -10.90 1.24
CA GLY A 158 -3.90 -10.56 -0.04
C GLY A 158 -4.89 -9.90 -1.00
N ARG A 159 -6.11 -10.45 -1.08
CA ARG A 159 -7.21 -9.84 -1.85
C ARG A 159 -7.61 -8.47 -1.30
N THR A 160 -7.67 -8.32 0.02
CA THR A 160 -8.00 -7.04 0.68
C THR A 160 -6.96 -5.99 0.33
N TYR A 161 -5.66 -6.31 0.40
CA TYR A 161 -4.60 -5.39 0.00
C TYR A 161 -4.62 -5.06 -1.49
N SER A 162 -5.04 -5.99 -2.36
CA SER A 162 -5.27 -5.68 -3.78
C SER A 162 -6.31 -4.58 -3.98
N PHE A 163 -7.42 -4.62 -3.24
CA PHE A 163 -8.45 -3.57 -3.33
C PHE A 163 -7.97 -2.25 -2.73
N ILE A 164 -7.17 -2.28 -1.66
CA ILE A 164 -6.59 -1.06 -1.08
C ILE A 164 -5.61 -0.42 -2.09
N GLY A 165 -4.69 -1.20 -2.66
CA GLY A 165 -3.77 -0.71 -3.69
C GLY A 165 -4.47 -0.23 -4.96
N PHE A 166 -5.58 -0.86 -5.35
CA PHE A 166 -6.43 -0.34 -6.43
C PHE A 166 -7.00 1.04 -6.07
N GLY A 167 -7.46 1.23 -4.83
CA GLY A 167 -7.93 2.52 -4.33
C GLY A 167 -6.85 3.59 -4.35
N GLU A 168 -5.63 3.27 -3.98
CA GLU A 168 -4.46 4.17 -4.06
C GLU A 168 -4.20 4.62 -5.50
N LEU A 169 -4.21 3.69 -6.43
CA LEU A 169 -3.97 3.99 -7.85
C LEU A 169 -5.10 4.85 -8.45
N VAL A 170 -6.36 4.54 -8.15
CA VAL A 170 -7.52 5.33 -8.57
C VAL A 170 -7.46 6.73 -7.96
N GLY A 171 -7.09 6.81 -6.68
CA GLY A 171 -6.92 8.09 -5.97
C GLY A 171 -5.86 8.97 -6.60
N ALA A 172 -4.69 8.41 -6.94
CA ALA A 172 -3.64 9.13 -7.66
C ALA A 172 -4.13 9.65 -9.02
N GLY A 173 -4.83 8.81 -9.79
CA GLY A 173 -5.40 9.20 -11.08
C GLY A 173 -6.43 10.33 -10.96
N ILE A 174 -7.35 10.25 -9.99
CA ILE A 174 -8.34 11.30 -9.71
C ILE A 174 -7.63 12.58 -9.24
N GLY A 175 -6.66 12.48 -8.33
CA GLY A 175 -5.89 13.62 -7.84
C GLY A 175 -5.17 14.33 -8.99
N PHE A 176 -4.55 13.58 -9.88
CA PHE A 176 -3.85 14.16 -11.02
C PHE A 176 -4.81 14.82 -12.01
N ALA A 177 -5.91 14.15 -12.40
CA ALA A 177 -6.86 14.68 -13.36
C ALA A 177 -7.70 15.83 -12.79
N VAL A 178 -8.40 15.59 -11.67
CA VAL A 178 -9.35 16.56 -11.12
C VAL A 178 -8.63 17.74 -10.47
N ALA A 179 -7.61 17.47 -9.64
CA ALA A 179 -6.88 18.55 -8.99
C ALA A 179 -6.00 19.30 -9.99
N GLY A 180 -5.48 18.62 -11.02
CA GLY A 180 -4.75 19.27 -12.11
C GLY A 180 -5.60 20.27 -12.89
N ASP A 181 -6.83 19.89 -13.26
CA ASP A 181 -7.77 20.79 -13.93
C ASP A 181 -8.19 21.97 -13.05
N ILE A 182 -8.43 21.73 -11.76
CA ILE A 182 -8.73 22.79 -10.80
C ILE A 182 -7.51 23.70 -10.59
N ALA A 183 -6.30 23.16 -10.58
CA ALA A 183 -5.06 23.91 -10.39
C ALA A 183 -4.79 24.93 -11.50
N VAL A 184 -5.27 24.68 -12.73
CA VAL A 184 -5.22 25.66 -13.83
C VAL A 184 -5.95 26.95 -13.45
N LEU A 185 -7.05 26.85 -12.70
CA LEU A 185 -7.80 28.01 -12.21
C LEU A 185 -7.17 28.57 -10.93
N SER A 186 -6.82 27.70 -9.99
CA SER A 186 -6.18 28.07 -8.73
C SER A 186 -5.59 26.84 -8.03
N TRP A 187 -4.30 26.85 -7.77
CA TRP A 187 -3.67 25.81 -6.96
C TRP A 187 -4.25 25.73 -5.52
N ARG A 188 -4.69 26.88 -4.98
CA ARG A 188 -5.37 26.92 -3.68
C ARG A 188 -6.69 26.16 -3.72
N ALA A 189 -7.46 26.33 -4.78
CA ALA A 189 -8.71 25.59 -4.98
C ALA A 189 -8.44 24.07 -5.16
N ALA A 190 -7.36 23.70 -5.81
CA ALA A 190 -6.96 22.29 -5.94
C ALA A 190 -6.70 21.64 -4.57
N PHE A 191 -5.94 22.29 -3.68
CA PHE A 191 -5.73 21.79 -2.32
C PHE A 191 -7.04 21.79 -1.50
N ALA A 192 -7.82 22.87 -1.55
CA ALA A 192 -9.09 22.96 -0.83
C ALA A 192 -10.08 21.86 -1.29
N SER A 193 -10.06 21.49 -2.56
CA SER A 193 -10.97 20.47 -3.11
C SER A 193 -10.81 19.11 -2.46
N LEU A 194 -9.63 18.77 -1.93
CA LEU A 194 -9.36 17.51 -1.23
C LEU A 194 -9.89 17.51 0.21
N ALA A 195 -10.16 18.66 0.79
CA ALA A 195 -10.65 18.76 2.17
C ALA A 195 -12.07 18.19 2.33
N ALA A 196 -12.97 18.47 1.38
CA ALA A 196 -14.33 17.97 1.45
C ALA A 196 -14.40 16.43 1.40
N PRO A 197 -13.74 15.73 0.45
CA PRO A 197 -13.62 14.28 0.50
C PRO A 197 -12.99 13.76 1.81
N ALA A 198 -12.00 14.45 2.38
CA ALA A 198 -11.37 14.05 3.63
C ALA A 198 -12.37 14.06 4.81
N PHE A 199 -13.17 15.11 4.96
CA PHE A 199 -14.18 15.17 6.03
C PHE A 199 -15.29 14.14 5.84
N VAL A 200 -15.77 13.95 4.60
CA VAL A 200 -16.73 12.91 4.27
C VAL A 200 -16.17 11.53 4.60
N LEU A 201 -14.91 11.29 4.26
CA LEU A 201 -14.24 10.03 4.55
C LEU A 201 -14.03 9.82 6.06
N ALA A 202 -13.65 10.85 6.80
CA ALA A 202 -13.55 10.79 8.27
C ALA A 202 -14.88 10.36 8.92
N TRP A 203 -16.01 10.89 8.41
CA TRP A 203 -17.35 10.50 8.86
C TRP A 203 -17.67 9.03 8.54
N PHE A 204 -17.26 8.52 7.36
CA PHE A 204 -17.42 7.09 7.02
C PHE A 204 -16.52 6.19 7.88
N VAL A 205 -15.27 6.61 8.14
CA VAL A 205 -14.35 5.90 9.03
C VAL A 205 -14.91 5.80 10.44
N ALA A 206 -15.44 6.90 11.00
CA ALA A 206 -16.05 6.94 12.34
C ALA A 206 -17.22 5.95 12.51
N ARG A 207 -17.86 5.55 11.41
CA ARG A 207 -18.97 4.59 11.40
C ARG A 207 -18.56 3.14 11.19
N LEU A 208 -17.28 2.86 11.10
CA LEU A 208 -16.77 1.49 11.07
C LEU A 208 -16.78 0.91 12.51
N PRO A 209 -17.13 -0.37 12.66
CA PRO A 209 -17.03 -1.04 13.96
C PRO A 209 -15.55 -1.23 14.34
N GLU A 210 -15.18 -0.98 15.59
CA GLU A 210 -13.83 -1.31 16.08
C GLU A 210 -13.69 -2.84 16.21
N PRO A 211 -12.78 -3.50 15.46
CA PRO A 211 -12.60 -4.95 15.58
C PRO A 211 -11.86 -5.30 16.88
N VAL A 212 -12.15 -6.47 17.41
CA VAL A 212 -11.37 -7.04 18.53
C VAL A 212 -9.96 -7.35 18.02
N ARG A 213 -8.96 -7.04 18.82
CA ARG A 213 -7.55 -7.23 18.45
C ARG A 213 -7.26 -8.71 18.22
N GLY A 214 -6.56 -8.99 17.10
CA GLY A 214 -6.19 -10.35 16.68
C GLY A 214 -7.36 -11.25 16.31
N GLY A 215 -8.55 -10.67 16.21
CA GLY A 215 -9.74 -11.37 15.80
C GLY A 215 -9.86 -11.53 14.30
N THR A 216 -10.74 -12.43 13.90
CA THR A 216 -11.27 -12.54 12.55
C THR A 216 -12.70 -12.02 12.60
N TYR A 217 -12.85 -10.70 12.74
CA TYR A 217 -14.15 -10.04 13.02
C TYR A 217 -15.26 -10.53 12.07
N PHE A 218 -15.01 -10.60 10.78
CA PHE A 218 -16.00 -11.05 9.82
C PHE A 218 -16.18 -12.57 9.77
N ALA A 219 -15.19 -13.37 10.12
CA ALA A 219 -15.36 -14.81 10.25
C ALA A 219 -16.24 -15.16 11.47
N ALA A 220 -16.03 -14.50 12.61
CA ALA A 220 -16.85 -14.67 13.80
C ALA A 220 -18.30 -14.24 13.57
N THR A 221 -18.56 -13.13 12.88
CA THR A 221 -19.93 -12.67 12.57
C THR A 221 -20.65 -13.54 11.54
N ALA A 222 -19.94 -14.19 10.63
CA ALA A 222 -20.52 -15.15 9.67
C ALA A 222 -20.97 -16.45 10.37
N SER A 223 -20.19 -16.96 11.34
CA SER A 223 -20.54 -18.14 12.11
C SER A 223 -21.79 -17.92 13.01
N VAL A 224 -21.95 -16.73 13.56
CA VAL A 224 -23.12 -16.34 14.38
C VAL A 224 -24.41 -16.26 13.53
N ARG A 225 -24.33 -15.86 12.26
CA ARG A 225 -25.50 -15.79 11.35
C ARG A 225 -25.91 -17.14 10.75
N GLY A 226 -24.96 -18.08 10.64
CA GLY A 226 -25.19 -19.38 10.02
C GLY A 226 -25.69 -20.51 10.94
N HIS A 227 -25.52 -20.39 12.26
CA HIS A 227 -25.83 -21.48 13.21
C HIS A 227 -26.46 -20.95 14.51
N GLY A 228 -27.72 -20.67 14.46
CA GLY A 228 -28.50 -20.19 15.63
C GLY A 228 -28.67 -21.20 16.77
N ARG A 229 -27.98 -22.35 16.81
CA ARG A 229 -28.12 -23.33 17.91
C ARG A 229 -26.84 -24.00 18.40
N ALA A 230 -25.75 -23.97 17.67
CA ALA A 230 -24.50 -24.65 18.10
C ALA A 230 -23.47 -23.76 18.77
N ALA A 231 -23.69 -22.44 18.85
CA ALA A 231 -22.69 -21.46 19.33
C ALA A 231 -22.82 -21.08 20.82
N ARG A 232 -23.83 -21.60 21.52
CA ARG A 232 -24.02 -21.28 22.95
C ARG A 232 -23.12 -22.05 23.91
N ASP A 233 -22.46 -23.11 23.48
CA ASP A 233 -21.64 -23.97 24.36
C ASP A 233 -20.12 -23.77 24.25
N ARG A 234 -19.68 -22.77 23.47
CA ARG A 234 -18.24 -22.41 23.34
C ARG A 234 -17.93 -20.94 23.61
N SER A 235 -18.70 -20.31 24.49
CA SER A 235 -18.38 -18.97 25.02
C SER A 235 -17.39 -19.05 26.21
N GLY A 236 -16.38 -19.88 26.10
CA GLY A 236 -15.16 -19.81 26.86
C GLY A 236 -14.18 -18.87 26.18
N VAL A 237 -14.34 -17.59 26.46
CA VAL A 237 -13.36 -16.52 26.45
C VAL A 237 -11.95 -16.92 25.96
N SER A 238 -11.60 -16.56 24.72
CA SER A 238 -10.21 -16.28 24.39
C SER A 238 -10.14 -14.84 23.87
N SER A 239 -9.75 -13.94 24.74
CA SER A 239 -9.62 -12.51 24.46
C SER A 239 -8.26 -12.13 23.83
N GLY A 240 -7.58 -13.07 23.21
CA GLY A 240 -6.32 -12.88 22.49
C GLY A 240 -6.45 -13.08 20.96
N PRO A 241 -5.55 -12.50 20.17
CA PRO A 241 -5.52 -12.71 18.73
C PRO A 241 -5.12 -14.14 18.40
N GLY A 242 -6.08 -14.94 17.93
CA GLY A 242 -5.82 -16.31 17.48
C GLY A 242 -4.84 -16.37 16.30
N PRO A 243 -4.17 -17.52 16.09
CA PRO A 243 -3.21 -17.68 15.02
C PRO A 243 -3.87 -17.47 13.65
N THR A 244 -3.13 -16.83 12.70
CA THR A 244 -3.58 -16.63 11.31
C THR A 244 -3.70 -17.98 10.59
N ASP A 245 -4.37 -18.01 9.42
CA ASP A 245 -4.48 -19.26 8.63
C ASP A 245 -3.11 -19.82 8.25
N ALA A 246 -2.15 -18.95 7.91
CA ALA A 246 -0.77 -19.38 7.66
C ALA A 246 -0.11 -19.92 8.94
N GLN A 247 -0.35 -19.30 10.08
CA GLN A 247 0.16 -19.77 11.37
C GLN A 247 -0.46 -21.11 11.78
N ARG A 248 -1.77 -21.31 11.57
CA ARG A 248 -2.44 -22.59 11.78
C ARG A 248 -1.86 -23.67 10.87
N LEU A 249 -1.72 -23.36 9.58
CA LEU A 249 -1.12 -24.28 8.63
C LEU A 249 0.32 -24.68 9.00
N ALA A 250 1.12 -23.75 9.52
CA ALA A 250 2.47 -24.05 10.00
C ALA A 250 2.48 -25.00 11.20
N ILE A 251 1.50 -24.87 12.10
CA ILE A 251 1.32 -25.78 13.23
C ILE A 251 0.90 -27.16 12.75
N ASP A 252 -0.10 -27.22 11.84
CA ASP A 252 -0.64 -28.48 11.29
C ASP A 252 0.44 -29.26 10.52
N GLN A 253 1.35 -28.54 9.86
CA GLN A 253 2.49 -29.13 9.14
C GLN A 253 3.68 -29.45 10.05
N GLY A 254 3.61 -29.19 11.35
CA GLY A 254 4.67 -29.47 12.32
C GLY A 254 5.96 -28.70 12.09
N VAL A 255 5.87 -27.49 11.51
CA VAL A 255 7.05 -26.66 11.22
C VAL A 255 7.71 -26.19 12.53
N ARG A 256 9.02 -26.36 12.62
CA ARG A 256 9.79 -25.98 13.83
C ARG A 256 9.99 -24.48 13.91
N PRO A 257 9.62 -23.84 15.04
CA PRO A 257 9.86 -22.42 15.28
C PRO A 257 11.34 -22.13 15.61
N HIS A 258 11.76 -20.88 15.53
CA HIS A 258 13.09 -20.43 15.95
C HIS A 258 13.17 -20.30 17.48
N PRO A 259 13.97 -21.14 18.19
CA PRO A 259 13.99 -21.19 19.67
C PRO A 259 14.38 -19.84 20.31
N GLY A 260 15.31 -19.10 19.66
CA GLY A 260 15.84 -17.83 20.18
C GLY A 260 14.84 -16.69 20.21
N LEU A 261 13.80 -16.73 19.36
CA LEU A 261 12.77 -15.69 19.27
C LEU A 261 11.56 -15.96 20.18
N LEU A 262 11.48 -17.14 20.81
CA LEU A 262 10.36 -17.53 21.69
C LEU A 262 10.43 -16.95 23.10
N LYS A 263 11.55 -16.33 23.50
CA LYS A 263 11.80 -15.87 24.87
C LYS A 263 11.20 -14.48 25.19
N VAL A 264 10.50 -13.87 24.27
CA VAL A 264 10.09 -12.47 24.33
C VAL A 264 8.58 -12.35 24.40
N ASP A 265 8.05 -11.41 25.17
CA ASP A 265 6.63 -11.05 25.21
C ASP A 265 6.36 -9.85 24.29
N PRO A 266 5.73 -10.07 23.11
CA PRO A 266 5.49 -9.00 22.13
C PRO A 266 4.60 -7.86 22.65
N GLY A 267 3.71 -8.15 23.61
CA GLY A 267 2.74 -7.19 24.15
C GLY A 267 3.38 -6.13 25.06
N ARG A 268 4.51 -6.47 25.69
CA ARG A 268 5.18 -5.61 26.70
C ARG A 268 6.42 -4.90 26.18
N MET A 269 6.78 -5.05 24.91
CA MET A 269 7.97 -4.41 24.32
C MET A 269 7.83 -2.89 24.24
N GLY A 270 8.90 -2.18 24.65
CA GLY A 270 9.11 -0.77 24.29
C GLY A 270 9.45 -0.63 22.80
N ILE A 271 9.54 0.63 22.31
CA ILE A 271 9.78 0.91 20.88
C ILE A 271 11.09 0.28 20.37
N VAL A 272 12.18 0.46 21.09
CA VAL A 272 13.51 -0.02 20.68
C VAL A 272 13.54 -1.56 20.67
N GLN A 273 12.97 -2.21 21.69
CA GLN A 273 12.90 -3.66 21.75
C GLN A 273 12.03 -4.24 20.63
N ALA A 274 10.87 -3.60 20.34
CA ALA A 274 10.00 -3.99 19.24
C ALA A 274 10.71 -3.85 17.90
N THR A 275 11.36 -2.71 17.64
CA THR A 275 12.13 -2.48 16.41
C THR A 275 13.24 -3.51 16.25
N ARG A 276 13.99 -3.79 17.33
CA ARG A 276 15.04 -4.83 17.31
C ARG A 276 14.47 -6.21 17.04
N TYR A 277 13.32 -6.56 17.63
CA TYR A 277 12.64 -7.82 17.35
C TYR A 277 12.17 -7.88 15.88
N ILE A 278 11.49 -6.84 15.38
CA ILE A 278 11.01 -6.73 14.00
C ILE A 278 12.15 -6.92 12.99
N LEU A 279 13.32 -6.35 13.28
CA LEU A 279 14.54 -6.48 12.48
C LEU A 279 15.32 -7.78 12.77
N SER A 280 14.93 -8.61 13.74
CA SER A 280 15.53 -9.93 13.97
C SER A 280 14.83 -11.05 13.20
N VAL A 281 13.58 -10.85 12.79
CA VAL A 281 12.82 -11.82 11.98
C VAL A 281 13.32 -11.77 10.53
N LYS A 282 14.00 -12.83 10.10
CA LYS A 282 14.72 -12.88 8.80
C LYS A 282 13.80 -12.61 7.61
N THR A 283 12.63 -13.26 7.58
CA THR A 283 11.65 -13.02 6.51
C THR A 283 11.27 -11.55 6.45
N ASN A 284 10.99 -10.93 7.58
CA ASN A 284 10.56 -9.54 7.63
C ASN A 284 11.63 -8.58 7.09
N ILE A 285 12.93 -8.79 7.44
CA ILE A 285 14.05 -8.01 6.85
C ILE A 285 14.06 -8.13 5.33
N PHE A 286 13.95 -9.36 4.82
CA PHE A 286 13.96 -9.58 3.37
C PHE A 286 12.76 -8.92 2.68
N LEU A 287 11.57 -8.96 3.28
CA LEU A 287 10.38 -8.27 2.75
C LEU A 287 10.53 -6.75 2.78
N ILE A 288 11.12 -6.17 3.85
CA ILE A 288 11.40 -4.74 3.97
C ILE A 288 12.42 -4.31 2.91
N ALA A 289 13.54 -5.04 2.79
CA ALA A 289 14.59 -4.73 1.83
C ALA A 289 14.08 -4.82 0.38
N SER A 290 13.34 -5.88 0.06
CA SER A 290 12.74 -6.03 -1.26
C SER A 290 11.75 -4.90 -1.56
N GLY A 291 10.86 -4.58 -0.62
CA GLY A 291 9.90 -3.49 -0.78
C GLY A 291 10.59 -2.14 -0.98
N ALA A 292 11.64 -1.82 -0.20
CA ALA A 292 12.41 -0.59 -0.36
C ALA A 292 13.01 -0.46 -1.77
N LEU A 293 13.62 -1.53 -2.29
CA LEU A 293 14.22 -1.54 -3.63
C LEU A 293 13.17 -1.48 -4.75
N GLY A 294 12.02 -2.14 -4.58
CA GLY A 294 10.91 -2.04 -5.52
C GLY A 294 10.33 -0.63 -5.60
N TYR A 295 10.08 -0.02 -4.46
CA TYR A 295 9.57 1.36 -4.39
C TYR A 295 10.62 2.41 -4.81
N TYR A 296 11.91 2.16 -4.57
CA TYR A 296 13.00 2.95 -5.11
C TYR A 296 12.93 3.01 -6.64
N PHE A 297 12.83 1.85 -7.31
CA PHE A 297 12.69 1.80 -8.76
C PHE A 297 11.41 2.47 -9.24
N PHE A 298 10.29 2.23 -8.56
CA PHE A 298 9.00 2.83 -8.89
C PHE A 298 9.05 4.36 -8.84
N ALA A 299 9.65 4.96 -7.81
CA ALA A 299 9.80 6.40 -7.68
C ALA A 299 10.68 7.00 -8.81
N GLY A 300 11.70 6.27 -9.24
CA GLY A 300 12.50 6.65 -10.41
C GLY A 300 11.67 6.65 -11.72
N VAL A 301 10.83 5.62 -11.90
CA VAL A 301 9.89 5.54 -13.05
C VAL A 301 8.84 6.66 -12.99
N GLU A 302 8.28 6.96 -11.83
CA GLU A 302 7.33 8.08 -11.66
C GLU A 302 7.96 9.42 -12.05
N THR A 303 9.23 9.64 -11.71
CA THR A 303 9.90 10.91 -11.97
C THR A 303 10.38 11.03 -13.41
N PHE A 304 11.05 10.00 -13.94
CA PHE A 304 11.75 10.07 -15.23
C PHE A 304 11.13 9.22 -16.34
N GLY A 305 10.07 8.44 -16.03
CA GLY A 305 9.50 7.50 -16.99
C GLY A 305 8.88 8.17 -18.22
N ILE A 306 8.20 9.30 -18.06
CA ILE A 306 7.61 10.05 -19.18
C ILE A 306 8.71 10.62 -20.07
N GLU A 307 9.73 11.23 -19.47
CA GLU A 307 10.87 11.78 -20.20
C GLU A 307 11.62 10.68 -20.96
N PHE A 308 11.90 9.56 -20.29
CA PHE A 308 12.49 8.39 -20.93
C PHE A 308 11.69 7.92 -22.14
N VAL A 309 10.40 7.75 -22.01
CA VAL A 309 9.54 7.26 -23.10
C VAL A 309 9.50 8.24 -24.28
N LYS A 310 9.42 9.56 -24.01
CA LYS A 310 9.43 10.61 -25.03
C LYS A 310 10.74 10.61 -25.82
N GLU A 311 11.85 10.61 -25.12
CA GLU A 311 13.18 10.67 -25.75
C GLU A 311 13.55 9.36 -26.46
N HIS A 312 13.27 8.22 -25.79
CA HIS A 312 13.66 6.91 -26.31
C HIS A 312 12.87 6.49 -27.54
N TYR A 313 11.55 6.72 -27.55
CA TYR A 313 10.68 6.36 -28.67
C TYR A 313 10.39 7.52 -29.61
N ARG A 314 10.88 8.73 -29.31
CA ARG A 314 10.64 9.97 -30.07
C ARG A 314 9.16 10.23 -30.30
N ILE A 315 8.35 10.09 -29.27
CA ILE A 315 6.92 10.32 -29.28
C ILE A 315 6.57 11.65 -28.60
N ASP A 316 5.41 12.19 -28.98
CA ASP A 316 4.90 13.42 -28.39
C ASP A 316 4.32 13.20 -26.97
N GLN A 317 4.00 14.29 -26.28
CA GLN A 317 3.47 14.27 -24.92
C GLN A 317 2.11 13.57 -24.85
N ALA A 318 1.24 13.73 -25.86
CA ALA A 318 -0.10 13.17 -25.86
C ALA A 318 -0.04 11.63 -25.94
N LEU A 319 0.82 11.09 -26.80
CA LEU A 319 1.03 9.66 -26.92
C LEU A 319 1.71 9.08 -25.66
N ALA A 320 2.66 9.82 -25.06
CA ALA A 320 3.29 9.42 -23.80
C ALA A 320 2.25 9.35 -22.66
N ASN A 321 1.35 10.31 -22.56
CA ASN A 321 0.27 10.29 -21.56
C ASN A 321 -0.70 9.11 -21.79
N LEU A 322 -1.08 8.83 -23.04
CA LEU A 322 -1.90 7.66 -23.37
C LEU A 322 -1.21 6.35 -22.97
N LEU A 323 0.09 6.25 -23.24
CA LEU A 323 0.89 5.10 -22.84
C LEU A 323 0.88 4.91 -21.33
N MET A 324 1.00 5.99 -20.54
CA MET A 324 0.93 5.93 -19.07
C MET A 324 -0.42 5.39 -18.58
N ILE A 325 -1.53 5.74 -19.22
CA ILE A 325 -2.86 5.18 -18.90
C ILE A 325 -2.89 3.66 -19.15
N VAL A 326 -2.36 3.21 -20.28
CA VAL A 326 -2.31 1.77 -20.62
C VAL A 326 -1.39 1.00 -19.65
N VAL A 327 -0.24 1.57 -19.31
CA VAL A 327 0.70 1.03 -18.32
C VAL A 327 0.04 0.97 -16.93
N GLY A 328 -0.70 2.02 -16.55
CA GLY A 328 -1.51 2.05 -15.33
C GLY A 328 -2.55 0.92 -15.31
N GLY A 329 -3.20 0.63 -16.44
CA GLY A 329 -4.09 -0.53 -16.58
C GLY A 329 -3.38 -1.87 -16.29
N GLY A 330 -2.15 -2.04 -16.77
CA GLY A 330 -1.31 -3.19 -16.43
C GLY A 330 -1.02 -3.29 -14.93
N ALA A 331 -0.69 -2.18 -14.30
CA ALA A 331 -0.46 -2.11 -12.86
C ALA A 331 -1.71 -2.50 -12.04
N VAL A 332 -2.89 -2.00 -12.44
CA VAL A 332 -4.19 -2.38 -11.84
C VAL A 332 -4.41 -3.89 -11.94
N ALA A 333 -4.20 -4.46 -13.13
CA ALA A 333 -4.34 -5.89 -13.34
C ALA A 333 -3.38 -6.69 -12.44
N GLY A 334 -2.14 -6.23 -12.29
CA GLY A 334 -1.15 -6.83 -11.40
C GLY A 334 -1.62 -6.87 -9.94
N ILE A 335 -2.07 -5.73 -9.41
CA ILE A 335 -2.63 -5.63 -8.06
C ILE A 335 -3.82 -6.59 -7.88
N ALA A 336 -4.73 -6.63 -8.86
CA ALA A 336 -5.92 -7.48 -8.81
C ALA A 336 -5.60 -8.98 -8.82
N ILE A 337 -4.52 -9.39 -9.47
CA ILE A 337 -4.13 -10.81 -9.62
C ILE A 337 -3.21 -11.26 -8.47
N GLY A 338 -2.25 -10.42 -8.06
CA GLY A 338 -1.17 -10.80 -7.16
C GLY A 338 -1.64 -11.29 -5.81
N GLY A 339 -2.52 -10.54 -5.14
CA GLY A 339 -3.07 -10.91 -3.84
C GLY A 339 -3.85 -12.22 -3.85
N PRO A 340 -4.90 -12.35 -4.68
CA PRO A 340 -5.68 -13.58 -4.78
C PRO A 340 -4.86 -14.81 -5.14
N LEU A 341 -3.84 -14.66 -6.01
CA LEU A 341 -2.96 -15.77 -6.39
C LEU A 341 -2.12 -16.25 -5.19
N GLY A 342 -1.58 -15.32 -4.40
CA GLY A 342 -0.86 -15.65 -3.17
C GLY A 342 -1.74 -16.37 -2.15
N ASP A 343 -2.96 -15.88 -1.94
CA ASP A 343 -3.94 -16.49 -1.05
C ASP A 343 -4.39 -17.87 -1.53
N HIS A 344 -4.52 -18.06 -2.85
CA HIS A 344 -4.84 -19.36 -3.44
C HIS A 344 -3.77 -20.40 -3.16
N LEU A 345 -2.48 -20.05 -3.31
CA LEU A 345 -1.37 -20.94 -2.98
C LEU A 345 -1.31 -21.30 -1.49
N LEU A 346 -1.60 -20.33 -0.62
CA LEU A 346 -1.69 -20.56 0.82
C LEU A 346 -2.81 -21.57 1.15
N ARG A 347 -4.02 -21.39 0.59
CA ARG A 347 -5.13 -22.34 0.76
C ARG A 347 -4.83 -23.73 0.21
N ARG A 348 -3.91 -23.86 -0.75
CA ARG A 348 -3.38 -25.15 -1.22
C ARG A 348 -2.29 -25.76 -0.33
N GLY A 349 -2.07 -25.22 0.87
CA GLY A 349 -1.09 -25.72 1.83
C GLY A 349 0.34 -25.25 1.61
N LYS A 350 0.59 -24.28 0.71
CA LYS A 350 1.93 -23.74 0.48
C LYS A 350 2.18 -22.52 1.37
N LEU A 351 2.81 -22.70 2.54
CA LEU A 351 3.11 -21.65 3.50
C LEU A 351 3.85 -20.45 2.87
N HIS A 352 4.77 -20.71 1.97
CA HIS A 352 5.55 -19.69 1.26
C HIS A 352 4.84 -19.14 0.02
N GLY A 353 3.59 -19.54 -0.26
CA GLY A 353 2.89 -19.25 -1.50
C GLY A 353 2.78 -17.77 -1.83
N ARG A 354 2.47 -16.91 -0.85
CA ARG A 354 2.41 -15.46 -1.00
C ARG A 354 3.75 -14.87 -1.42
N VAL A 355 4.81 -15.21 -0.69
CA VAL A 355 6.16 -14.70 -0.97
C VAL A 355 6.70 -15.25 -2.27
N LEU A 356 6.34 -16.47 -2.65
CA LEU A 356 6.72 -17.06 -3.93
C LEU A 356 6.11 -16.31 -5.13
N VAL A 357 4.81 -15.96 -5.05
CA VAL A 357 4.15 -15.14 -6.08
C VAL A 357 4.87 -13.79 -6.24
N ALA A 358 5.17 -13.15 -5.12
CA ALA A 358 5.90 -11.87 -5.13
C ALA A 358 7.33 -12.02 -5.69
N ALA A 359 8.05 -13.10 -5.35
CA ALA A 359 9.40 -13.36 -5.83
C ALA A 359 9.45 -13.58 -7.35
N VAL A 360 8.49 -14.36 -7.88
CA VAL A 360 8.37 -14.58 -9.32
C VAL A 360 8.01 -13.29 -10.06
N ALA A 361 7.07 -12.52 -9.53
CA ALA A 361 6.68 -11.23 -10.10
C ALA A 361 7.85 -10.22 -10.10
N ALA A 362 8.58 -10.12 -8.98
CA ALA A 362 9.76 -9.27 -8.86
C ALA A 362 10.89 -9.69 -9.81
N ALA A 363 11.11 -10.98 -10.03
CA ALA A 363 12.10 -11.48 -10.97
C ALA A 363 11.70 -11.26 -12.45
N ALA A 364 10.41 -11.36 -12.75
CA ALA A 364 9.89 -11.12 -14.09
C ALA A 364 10.04 -9.64 -14.51
N THR A 365 9.91 -8.70 -13.57
CA THR A 365 9.92 -7.26 -13.86
C THR A 365 11.20 -6.81 -14.58
N PRO A 366 12.43 -7.01 -14.06
CA PRO A 366 13.64 -6.58 -14.76
C PRO A 366 13.83 -7.30 -16.09
N VAL A 367 13.46 -8.58 -16.19
CA VAL A 367 13.55 -9.35 -17.44
C VAL A 367 12.65 -8.76 -18.52
N LEU A 368 11.42 -8.37 -18.15
CA LEU A 368 10.46 -7.75 -19.05
C LEU A 368 10.85 -6.29 -19.40
N PHE A 369 11.64 -5.64 -18.55
CA PHE A 369 12.11 -4.28 -18.83
C PHE A 369 13.26 -4.24 -19.83
N VAL A 370 14.04 -5.31 -20.00
CA VAL A 370 15.14 -5.37 -20.99
C VAL A 370 14.65 -5.12 -22.42
N PRO A 371 13.60 -5.79 -22.95
CA PRO A 371 13.07 -5.47 -24.27
C PRO A 371 12.59 -4.02 -24.42
N VAL A 372 12.12 -3.38 -23.36
CA VAL A 372 11.71 -1.98 -23.34
C VAL A 372 12.90 -1.05 -23.61
N LEU A 373 14.06 -1.34 -22.99
CA LEU A 373 15.28 -0.55 -23.18
C LEU A 373 15.93 -0.77 -24.55
N VAL A 374 15.79 -1.95 -25.13
CA VAL A 374 16.44 -2.30 -26.41
C VAL A 374 15.57 -1.92 -27.63
N SER A 375 14.25 -1.97 -27.47
CA SER A 375 13.31 -1.68 -28.58
C SER A 375 13.34 -0.19 -28.95
N ARG A 376 13.34 0.10 -30.24
CA ARG A 376 13.19 1.46 -30.77
C ARG A 376 11.76 1.78 -31.21
N SER A 377 10.85 0.83 -31.11
CA SER A 377 9.44 0.98 -31.45
C SER A 377 8.58 0.89 -30.20
N VAL A 378 7.79 1.92 -29.93
CA VAL A 378 6.84 1.92 -28.81
C VAL A 378 5.82 0.79 -28.94
N LEU A 379 5.40 0.47 -30.18
CA LEU A 379 4.41 -0.59 -30.42
C LEU A 379 4.97 -1.98 -30.09
N ALA A 380 6.26 -2.21 -30.39
CA ALA A 380 6.95 -3.46 -30.03
C ALA A 380 7.25 -3.53 -28.53
N ALA A 381 7.53 -2.41 -27.87
CA ALA A 381 7.79 -2.33 -26.44
C ALA A 381 6.52 -2.41 -25.58
N LEU A 382 5.37 -1.96 -26.10
CA LEU A 382 4.12 -1.82 -25.36
C LEU A 382 3.70 -3.08 -24.57
N PRO A 383 3.66 -4.29 -25.15
CA PRO A 383 3.28 -5.49 -24.39
C PRO A 383 4.24 -5.76 -23.22
N TYR A 384 5.53 -5.52 -23.41
CA TYR A 384 6.53 -5.72 -22.35
C TYR A 384 6.40 -4.68 -21.25
N ILE A 385 6.16 -3.41 -21.58
CA ILE A 385 5.92 -2.34 -20.58
C ILE A 385 4.68 -2.67 -19.74
N VAL A 386 3.58 -3.07 -20.37
CA VAL A 386 2.32 -3.39 -19.67
C VAL A 386 2.50 -4.59 -18.77
N VAL A 387 3.15 -5.68 -19.26
CA VAL A 387 3.38 -6.88 -18.44
C VAL A 387 4.43 -6.63 -17.36
N ALA A 388 5.42 -5.77 -17.60
CA ALA A 388 6.37 -5.34 -16.56
C ALA A 388 5.67 -4.54 -15.44
N ALA A 389 4.77 -3.63 -15.81
CA ALA A 389 3.95 -2.87 -14.84
C ALA A 389 3.01 -3.80 -14.04
N LEU A 390 2.40 -4.80 -14.72
CA LEU A 390 1.62 -5.83 -14.06
C LEU A 390 2.48 -6.60 -13.04
N ALA A 391 3.66 -7.08 -13.45
CA ALA A 391 4.55 -7.84 -12.58
C ALA A 391 5.04 -7.01 -11.38
N LEU A 392 5.47 -5.74 -11.63
CA LEU A 392 5.93 -4.82 -10.59
C LEU A 392 4.85 -4.56 -9.54
N SER A 393 3.59 -4.44 -9.97
CA SER A 393 2.47 -4.17 -9.06
C SER A 393 1.93 -5.43 -8.37
N ALA A 394 2.01 -6.59 -9.05
CA ALA A 394 1.50 -7.86 -8.53
C ALA A 394 2.25 -8.37 -7.28
N GLN A 395 3.49 -7.93 -7.06
CA GLN A 395 4.28 -8.35 -5.89
C GLN A 395 3.78 -7.75 -4.57
N ASN A 396 3.19 -6.54 -4.58
CA ASN A 396 2.89 -5.79 -3.37
C ASN A 396 1.82 -6.43 -2.48
N PRO A 397 0.59 -6.75 -2.96
CA PRO A 397 -0.46 -7.29 -2.10
C PRO A 397 -0.09 -8.60 -1.38
N PRO A 398 0.56 -9.59 -2.02
CA PRO A 398 0.95 -10.80 -1.32
C PRO A 398 2.09 -10.58 -0.30
N VAL A 399 3.02 -9.63 -0.55
CA VAL A 399 4.04 -9.23 0.44
C VAL A 399 3.38 -8.58 1.64
N ASP A 400 2.42 -7.68 1.42
CA ASP A 400 1.71 -6.98 2.49
C ASP A 400 0.92 -7.97 3.37
N ALA A 401 0.31 -9.00 2.79
CA ALA A 401 -0.35 -10.04 3.54
C ALA A 401 0.64 -10.95 4.30
N ALA A 402 1.74 -11.35 3.66
CA ALA A 402 2.74 -12.23 4.26
C ALA A 402 3.41 -11.63 5.51
N ARG A 403 3.59 -10.29 5.54
CA ARG A 403 4.14 -9.61 6.72
C ARG A 403 3.30 -9.80 7.98
N LEU A 404 1.98 -9.83 7.84
CA LEU A 404 1.08 -10.08 8.97
C LEU A 404 1.18 -11.53 9.46
N ASP A 405 1.53 -12.47 8.58
CA ASP A 405 1.70 -13.89 8.94
C ASP A 405 2.98 -14.16 9.74
N VAL A 406 4.06 -13.44 9.44
CA VAL A 406 5.37 -13.62 10.09
C VAL A 406 5.56 -12.79 11.36
N MET A 407 4.59 -11.93 11.69
CA MET A 407 4.63 -11.07 12.87
C MET A 407 3.52 -11.42 13.85
N PRO A 408 3.79 -11.41 15.18
CA PRO A 408 2.75 -11.45 16.20
C PRO A 408 1.81 -10.23 16.06
N ALA A 409 0.51 -10.43 16.27
CA ALA A 409 -0.51 -9.39 16.09
C ALA A 409 -0.26 -8.09 16.91
N PRO A 410 0.27 -8.11 18.14
CA PRO A 410 0.59 -6.89 18.89
C PRO A 410 1.70 -6.02 18.24
N LEU A 411 2.41 -6.55 17.24
CA LEU A 411 3.50 -5.84 16.56
C LEU A 411 3.15 -5.40 15.12
N TRP A 412 1.95 -5.67 14.61
CA TRP A 412 1.61 -5.35 13.22
C TRP A 412 1.75 -3.87 12.88
N GLY A 413 1.21 -2.98 13.73
CA GLY A 413 1.32 -1.54 13.51
C GLY A 413 2.77 -1.04 13.57
N ARG A 414 3.54 -1.52 14.54
CA ARG A 414 4.96 -1.16 14.69
C ARG A 414 5.82 -1.69 13.55
N ALA A 415 5.56 -2.91 13.09
CA ALA A 415 6.26 -3.50 11.95
C ALA A 415 5.98 -2.71 10.66
N GLU A 416 4.72 -2.27 10.47
CA GLU A 416 4.36 -1.40 9.35
C GLU A 416 5.03 -0.04 9.43
N GLY A 417 5.12 0.56 10.63
CA GLY A 417 5.83 1.82 10.84
C GLY A 417 7.30 1.73 10.43
N VAL A 418 8.01 0.69 10.88
CA VAL A 418 9.42 0.44 10.51
C VAL A 418 9.56 0.26 9.00
N ARG A 419 8.69 -0.52 8.37
CA ARG A 419 8.69 -0.71 6.91
C ARG A 419 8.49 0.59 6.16
N THR A 420 7.50 1.37 6.56
CA THR A 420 7.15 2.63 5.91
C THR A 420 8.31 3.61 5.98
N LEU A 421 9.01 3.68 7.10
CA LEU A 421 10.20 4.52 7.25
C LEU A 421 11.31 4.14 6.25
N VAL A 422 11.63 2.85 6.14
CA VAL A 422 12.66 2.37 5.20
C VAL A 422 12.24 2.58 3.75
N ARG A 423 10.97 2.30 3.43
CA ARG A 423 10.41 2.53 2.10
C ARG A 423 10.47 4.00 1.68
N ALA A 424 10.00 4.90 2.56
CA ALA A 424 9.98 6.33 2.26
C ALA A 424 11.39 6.90 2.11
N GLY A 425 12.37 6.42 2.90
CA GLY A 425 13.77 6.76 2.70
C GLY A 425 14.28 6.35 1.32
N ALA A 426 13.97 5.14 0.88
CA ALA A 426 14.33 4.66 -0.45
C ALA A 426 13.65 5.47 -1.57
N GLN A 427 12.35 5.79 -1.43
CA GLN A 427 11.60 6.61 -2.38
C GLN A 427 12.14 8.05 -2.47
N ALA A 428 12.51 8.67 -1.34
CA ALA A 428 13.05 10.03 -1.33
C ALA A 428 14.42 10.12 -2.00
N VAL A 429 15.26 9.09 -1.86
CA VAL A 429 16.59 9.05 -2.46
C VAL A 429 16.56 8.70 -3.96
N ALA A 430 15.53 8.01 -4.43
CA ALA A 430 15.46 7.50 -5.80
C ALA A 430 15.57 8.59 -6.89
N PRO A 431 14.78 9.68 -6.90
CA PRO A 431 14.90 10.70 -7.94
C PRO A 431 16.27 11.36 -7.97
N LEU A 432 16.88 11.56 -6.80
CA LEU A 432 18.23 12.14 -6.68
C LEU A 432 19.27 11.23 -7.33
N LEU A 433 19.24 9.93 -7.03
CA LEU A 433 20.18 8.98 -7.62
C LEU A 433 19.94 8.75 -9.11
N PHE A 434 18.69 8.69 -9.55
CA PHE A 434 18.37 8.60 -10.98
C PHE A 434 18.90 9.83 -11.74
N GLY A 435 18.64 11.05 -11.23
CA GLY A 435 19.15 12.28 -11.83
C GLY A 435 20.68 12.33 -11.86
N ALA A 436 21.33 12.08 -10.70
CA ALA A 436 22.79 12.11 -10.60
C ALA A 436 23.47 11.08 -11.52
N VAL A 437 22.95 9.85 -11.60
CA VAL A 437 23.48 8.82 -12.50
C VAL A 437 23.25 9.21 -13.96
N THR A 438 22.09 9.81 -14.30
CA THR A 438 21.82 10.30 -15.65
C THR A 438 22.83 11.38 -16.05
N ASP A 439 23.11 12.34 -15.18
CA ASP A 439 24.04 13.42 -15.43
C ASP A 439 25.48 12.90 -15.57
N LEU A 440 25.91 11.97 -14.68
CA LEU A 440 27.20 11.31 -14.74
C LEU A 440 27.44 10.52 -16.03
N LEU A 441 26.36 9.99 -16.63
CA LEU A 441 26.41 9.23 -17.88
C LEU A 441 26.24 10.11 -19.14
N GLY A 442 26.38 11.42 -19.00
CA GLY A 442 26.36 12.38 -20.10
C GLY A 442 25.02 13.03 -20.37
N GLY A 443 24.02 12.80 -19.52
CA GLY A 443 22.68 13.39 -19.65
C GLY A 443 21.89 12.92 -20.88
N GLY A 444 20.70 13.52 -21.10
CA GLY A 444 19.86 13.25 -22.24
C GLY A 444 19.45 11.79 -22.40
N HIS A 445 19.06 11.41 -23.62
CA HIS A 445 18.58 10.07 -23.95
C HIS A 445 19.55 8.94 -23.55
N ALA A 446 20.85 9.09 -23.86
CA ALA A 446 21.84 8.05 -23.57
C ALA A 446 22.05 7.88 -22.05
N GLY A 447 22.13 8.99 -21.31
CA GLY A 447 22.23 8.98 -19.87
C GLY A 447 21.03 8.33 -19.21
N LEU A 448 19.80 8.70 -19.62
CA LEU A 448 18.56 8.09 -19.12
C LEU A 448 18.47 6.59 -19.42
N LEU A 449 18.81 6.18 -20.65
CA LEU A 449 18.80 4.76 -21.04
C LEU A 449 19.70 3.91 -20.15
N TRP A 450 20.94 4.34 -19.96
CA TRP A 450 21.90 3.63 -19.09
C TRP A 450 21.50 3.70 -17.62
N THR A 451 20.91 4.82 -17.17
CA THR A 451 20.38 4.92 -15.81
C THR A 451 19.30 3.87 -15.56
N PHE A 452 18.31 3.76 -16.44
CA PHE A 452 17.28 2.72 -16.30
C PHE A 452 17.87 1.32 -16.36
N ALA A 453 18.86 1.06 -17.23
CA ALA A 453 19.55 -0.23 -17.30
C ALA A 453 20.27 -0.58 -15.99
N ILE A 454 21.01 0.37 -15.40
CA ILE A 454 21.70 0.19 -14.10
C ILE A 454 20.67 -0.02 -12.96
N MET A 455 19.57 0.70 -13.00
CA MET A 455 18.53 0.61 -11.96
C MET A 455 17.71 -0.68 -12.00
N LEU A 456 17.87 -1.52 -13.03
CA LEU A 456 17.39 -2.90 -13.00
C LEU A 456 18.16 -3.77 -12.00
N LEU A 457 19.39 -3.42 -11.61
CA LEU A 457 20.17 -4.15 -10.61
C LEU A 457 19.54 -4.11 -9.21
N PRO A 458 19.18 -2.95 -8.63
CA PRO A 458 18.38 -2.89 -7.40
C PRO A 458 17.08 -3.67 -7.49
N LEU A 459 16.40 -3.62 -8.64
CA LEU A 459 15.17 -4.37 -8.86
C LEU A 459 15.42 -5.89 -8.88
N GLY A 460 16.50 -6.35 -9.50
CA GLY A 460 16.95 -7.74 -9.41
C GLY A 460 17.32 -8.17 -7.99
N ALA A 461 17.96 -7.28 -7.22
CA ALA A 461 18.24 -7.52 -5.81
C ALA A 461 16.95 -7.64 -4.97
N SER A 462 15.90 -6.89 -5.29
CA SER A 462 14.55 -7.07 -4.69
C SER A 462 14.06 -8.51 -4.85
N ALA A 463 14.14 -9.06 -6.07
CA ALA A 463 13.77 -10.45 -6.34
C ALA A 463 14.62 -11.44 -5.55
N TYR A 464 15.92 -11.23 -5.48
CA TYR A 464 16.83 -12.06 -4.68
C TYR A 464 16.41 -12.12 -3.19
N PHE A 465 16.09 -10.97 -2.58
CA PHE A 465 15.61 -10.94 -1.19
C PHE A 465 14.30 -11.69 -1.01
N LEU A 466 13.37 -11.60 -1.96
CA LEU A 466 12.12 -12.36 -1.91
C LEU A 466 12.35 -13.87 -2.04
N PHE A 467 13.23 -14.33 -2.92
CA PHE A 467 13.60 -15.75 -2.99
C PHE A 467 14.29 -16.25 -1.71
N ARG A 468 15.09 -15.41 -1.06
CA ARG A 468 15.64 -15.72 0.27
C ARG A 468 14.52 -15.81 1.31
N ALA A 469 13.54 -14.91 1.26
CA ALA A 469 12.38 -14.92 2.15
C ALA A 469 11.53 -16.20 2.00
N VAL A 470 11.34 -16.72 0.77
CA VAL A 470 10.62 -17.98 0.54
C VAL A 470 11.14 -19.11 1.44
N ARG A 471 12.45 -19.18 1.67
CA ARG A 471 13.09 -20.22 2.50
C ARG A 471 12.90 -20.01 4.00
N THR A 472 12.73 -18.76 4.45
CA THR A 472 12.65 -18.42 5.89
C THR A 472 11.21 -18.32 6.39
N VAL A 473 10.24 -18.06 5.49
CA VAL A 473 8.81 -17.92 5.82
C VAL A 473 8.26 -19.03 6.71
N PRO A 474 8.48 -20.33 6.43
CA PRO A 474 7.85 -21.38 7.23
C PRO A 474 8.23 -21.33 8.71
N ALA A 475 9.53 -21.14 9.01
CA ALA A 475 10.02 -21.10 10.38
C ALA A 475 9.59 -19.81 11.12
N ASP A 476 9.58 -18.66 10.41
CA ASP A 476 9.16 -17.39 11.01
C ASP A 476 7.63 -17.36 11.26
N VAL A 477 6.80 -17.93 10.36
CA VAL A 477 5.36 -18.11 10.57
C VAL A 477 5.09 -19.01 11.75
N ALA A 478 5.81 -20.16 11.87
CA ALA A 478 5.69 -21.07 13.01
C ALA A 478 6.07 -20.38 14.34
N THR A 479 7.10 -19.53 14.32
CA THR A 479 7.51 -18.75 15.49
C THR A 479 6.41 -17.78 15.93
N ALA A 480 5.84 -17.03 14.97
CA ALA A 480 4.72 -16.13 15.24
C ALA A 480 3.48 -16.88 15.76
N ALA A 481 3.22 -18.09 15.25
CA ALA A 481 2.13 -18.96 15.69
C ALA A 481 2.25 -19.38 17.17
N VAL A 482 3.46 -19.75 17.61
CA VAL A 482 3.70 -20.13 19.03
C VAL A 482 3.52 -18.94 19.94
N LEU A 483 4.00 -17.76 19.53
CA LEU A 483 3.83 -16.52 20.31
C LEU A 483 2.37 -16.09 20.39
N ALA A 484 1.58 -16.27 19.33
CA ALA A 484 0.16 -16.00 19.33
C ALA A 484 -0.59 -16.91 20.33
N ARG A 485 -0.30 -18.22 20.36
CA ARG A 485 -0.89 -19.16 21.32
C ARG A 485 -0.54 -18.85 22.77
N ARG A 486 0.71 -18.43 23.06
CA ARG A 486 1.10 -18.02 24.42
C ARG A 486 0.28 -16.83 24.92
N ALA A 487 0.09 -15.81 24.07
CA ALA A 487 -0.72 -14.65 24.39
C ALA A 487 -2.19 -15.02 24.72
N GLU A 488 -2.75 -16.04 24.05
CA GLU A 488 -4.07 -16.59 24.38
C GLU A 488 -4.11 -17.21 25.78
N TRP A 489 -3.11 -18.02 26.13
CA TRP A 489 -3.02 -18.71 27.42
C TRP A 489 -2.86 -17.74 28.61
N ASP A 490 -2.01 -16.72 28.42
CA ASP A 490 -1.77 -15.72 29.47
C ASP A 490 -3.00 -14.80 29.64
N GLY A 491 -3.71 -14.47 28.57
CA GLY A 491 -4.99 -13.75 28.65
C GLY A 491 -6.12 -14.54 29.32
N ALA A 492 -6.18 -15.86 29.06
CA ALA A 492 -7.17 -16.74 29.69
C ALA A 492 -6.90 -17.03 31.18
N ARG A 493 -5.66 -16.85 31.66
CA ARG A 493 -5.31 -16.96 33.09
C ARG A 493 -5.50 -15.65 33.86
N ALA A 494 -5.60 -14.53 33.16
CA ALA A 494 -5.77 -13.20 33.76
C ALA A 494 -7.25 -12.75 33.81
N ALA A 495 -8.14 -13.44 33.12
CA ALA A 495 -9.61 -13.29 33.15
C ALA A 495 -10.26 -14.30 34.08
#